data_5e92639de0c0f801f9e2317487073db9
#
_entry.id   5e92639de0c0f801f9e2317487073db9
#
_cell.length_a   1.000
_cell.length_b   1.000
_cell.length_c   1.000
_cell.angle_alpha   90.00
_cell.angle_beta   90.00
_cell.angle_gamma   90.00
#
_symmetry.space_group_name_H-M   'P 1'
#
loop_
_entity.id
_entity.type
_entity.pdbx_description
1 polymer ?
#
loop_
_entity_poly.entity_id
_entity_poly.type
_entity_poly.pdbx_seq_one_letter_code
_entity_poly.pdbx_strand_id
1 'polypeptide(L)'
;TLITIDEGDNMEQAIISGIAFNRDEAKIVVRGVPDHPGIASAILSPIGRANIEIDMIVQNLSTNGTTDFTFTVNRTDMDKTMKVLENEVKDEIGAKEILANNEVVKVSLVGVGMRSHAGVASLMFQTLAENNINIQMISTSEIKVSVLIQEQHLEKAVKSLHTAFGLDREDGDSTIAGL
;
A
#
# COMPACT_ATOMS: atom_id res chain seq x y z
N THR A 1 0.49 45.14 -3.27
CA THR A 1 0.49 44.09 -4.30
C THR A 1 -0.65 43.13 -3.95
N LEU A 2 -1.75 43.25 -4.68
CA LEU A 2 -2.89 42.30 -4.54
C LEU A 2 -2.48 41.03 -5.30
N ILE A 3 -2.36 39.92 -4.58
CA ILE A 3 -2.27 38.60 -5.22
C ILE A 3 -3.72 38.14 -5.35
N THR A 4 -4.27 38.27 -6.54
CA THR A 4 -5.54 37.62 -6.89
C THR A 4 -5.21 36.16 -7.18
N ILE A 5 -5.62 35.27 -6.30
CA ILE A 5 -5.66 33.84 -6.61
C ILE A 5 -6.88 33.68 -7.52
N ASP A 6 -6.61 33.49 -8.79
CA ASP A 6 -7.63 33.11 -9.77
C ASP A 6 -8.01 31.67 -9.42
N GLU A 7 -9.14 31.52 -8.73
CA GLU A 7 -9.81 30.23 -8.56
C GLU A 7 -10.45 29.85 -9.90
N GLY A 8 -9.58 29.61 -10.88
CA GLY A 8 -9.99 28.96 -12.12
C GLY A 8 -10.34 27.53 -11.81
N ASP A 9 -11.59 27.18 -12.04
CA ASP A 9 -12.18 25.81 -12.07
C ASP A 9 -11.47 24.89 -13.08
N ASN A 10 -10.17 24.66 -12.90
CA ASN A 10 -9.44 23.55 -13.47
C ASN A 10 -9.16 22.55 -12.36
N MET A 11 -10.19 21.89 -11.86
CA MET A 11 -9.98 20.61 -11.21
C MET A 11 -9.44 19.68 -12.30
N GLU A 12 -8.13 19.45 -12.29
CA GLU A 12 -7.51 18.41 -13.08
C GLU A 12 -8.24 17.10 -12.77
N GLN A 13 -8.99 16.60 -13.73
CA GLN A 13 -9.69 15.31 -13.57
C GLN A 13 -8.64 14.22 -13.44
N ALA A 14 -8.83 13.31 -12.46
CA ALA A 14 -7.92 12.18 -12.33
C ALA A 14 -8.00 11.32 -13.61
N ILE A 15 -6.88 11.17 -14.27
CA ILE A 15 -6.76 10.29 -15.44
C ILE A 15 -6.19 8.97 -14.97
N ILE A 16 -7.02 7.92 -14.93
CA ILE A 16 -6.57 6.57 -14.62
C ILE A 16 -5.96 5.95 -15.87
N SER A 17 -4.67 5.70 -15.83
CA SER A 17 -3.92 5.11 -16.94
C SER A 17 -4.03 3.58 -17.00
N GLY A 18 -4.28 2.94 -15.85
CA GLY A 18 -4.42 1.49 -15.79
C GLY A 18 -4.33 0.91 -14.39
N ILE A 19 -4.41 -0.42 -14.35
CA ILE A 19 -4.24 -1.22 -13.14
C ILE A 19 -2.97 -2.05 -13.29
N ALA A 20 -2.05 -1.90 -12.33
CA ALA A 20 -0.86 -2.73 -12.22
C ALA A 20 -1.00 -3.67 -11.02
N PHE A 21 -0.36 -4.82 -11.08
CA PHE A 21 -0.26 -5.71 -9.92
C PHE A 21 1.14 -6.30 -9.80
N ASN A 22 1.51 -6.64 -8.57
CA ASN A 22 2.76 -7.34 -8.27
C ASN A 22 2.46 -8.54 -7.37
N ARG A 23 2.80 -9.75 -7.83
CA ARG A 23 2.66 -11.00 -7.08
C ARG A 23 3.88 -11.33 -6.22
N ASP A 24 5.01 -10.67 -6.49
CA ASP A 24 6.24 -10.87 -5.72
C ASP A 24 6.23 -10.00 -4.46
N GLU A 25 5.26 -10.27 -3.58
CA GLU A 25 5.06 -9.55 -2.33
C GLU A 25 4.93 -10.55 -1.17
N ALA A 26 5.59 -10.23 -0.06
CA ALA A 26 5.36 -10.86 1.23
C ALA A 26 5.19 -9.77 2.30
N LYS A 27 4.14 -9.90 3.11
CA LYS A 27 3.85 -9.00 4.23
C LYS A 27 4.53 -9.51 5.49
N ILE A 28 5.27 -8.63 6.14
CA ILE A 28 5.91 -8.88 7.44
C ILE A 28 5.25 -7.95 8.48
N VAL A 29 4.96 -8.50 9.65
CA VAL A 29 4.41 -7.75 10.78
C VAL A 29 5.27 -7.99 12.00
N VAL A 30 5.89 -6.95 12.54
CA VAL A 30 6.60 -6.95 13.81
C VAL A 30 5.67 -6.35 14.87
N ARG A 31 5.16 -7.19 15.77
CA ARG A 31 4.09 -6.82 16.69
C ARG A 31 4.58 -6.41 18.06
N GLY A 32 3.87 -5.47 18.64
CA GLY A 32 4.02 -5.07 20.03
C GLY A 32 5.40 -4.49 20.34
N VAL A 33 6.00 -3.75 19.40
CA VAL A 33 7.26 -3.05 19.62
C VAL A 33 7.06 -1.77 20.43
N PRO A 34 8.00 -1.38 21.29
CA PRO A 34 7.92 -0.11 22.01
C PRO A 34 7.86 1.08 21.06
N ASP A 35 6.95 2.04 21.33
CA ASP A 35 6.78 3.23 20.50
C ASP A 35 7.71 4.34 21.02
N HIS A 36 8.89 4.44 20.43
CA HIS A 36 9.86 5.50 20.72
C HIS A 36 10.68 5.87 19.47
N PRO A 37 11.30 7.07 19.46
CA PRO A 37 12.18 7.47 18.37
C PRO A 37 13.27 6.44 18.10
N GLY A 38 13.47 6.10 16.82
CA GLY A 38 14.51 5.15 16.40
C GLY A 38 14.01 3.72 16.15
N ILE A 39 12.80 3.34 16.58
CA ILE A 39 12.29 1.97 16.43
C ILE A 39 12.25 1.51 14.97
N ALA A 40 11.77 2.35 14.06
CA ALA A 40 11.75 2.04 12.63
C ALA A 40 13.16 1.78 12.09
N SER A 41 14.16 2.56 12.52
CA SER A 41 15.54 2.37 12.13
C SER A 41 16.11 1.06 12.70
N ALA A 42 15.80 0.72 13.95
CA ALA A 42 16.23 -0.53 14.56
C ALA A 42 15.70 -1.75 13.82
N ILE A 43 14.46 -1.68 13.31
CA ILE A 43 13.86 -2.76 12.52
C ILE A 43 14.45 -2.83 11.11
N LEU A 44 14.52 -1.68 10.42
CA LEU A 44 14.81 -1.66 8.99
C LEU A 44 16.30 -1.65 8.64
N SER A 45 17.18 -1.15 9.53
CA SER A 45 18.62 -1.09 9.23
C SER A 45 19.25 -2.46 9.03
N PRO A 46 18.96 -3.51 9.84
CA PRO A 46 19.45 -4.86 9.60
C PRO A 46 18.99 -5.43 8.25
N ILE A 47 17.73 -5.16 7.87
CA ILE A 47 17.14 -5.60 6.60
C ILE A 47 17.87 -4.93 5.41
N GLY A 48 18.13 -3.62 5.52
CA GLY A 48 18.90 -2.88 4.51
C GLY A 48 20.34 -3.39 4.39
N ARG A 49 21.02 -3.68 5.52
CA ARG A 49 22.36 -4.29 5.50
C ARG A 49 22.37 -5.67 4.83
N ALA A 50 21.28 -6.40 4.92
CA ALA A 50 21.10 -7.67 4.26
C ALA A 50 20.76 -7.54 2.75
N ASN A 51 20.71 -6.31 2.21
CA ASN A 51 20.33 -6.00 0.83
C ASN A 51 18.96 -6.57 0.46
N ILE A 52 17.97 -6.34 1.32
CA ILE A 52 16.56 -6.70 1.11
C ILE A 52 15.80 -5.42 0.80
N GLU A 53 15.07 -5.41 -0.31
CA GLU A 53 14.24 -4.29 -0.70
C GLU A 53 12.92 -4.28 0.07
N ILE A 54 12.50 -3.09 0.50
CA ILE A 54 11.24 -2.85 1.20
C ILE A 54 10.39 -1.92 0.33
N ASP A 55 9.12 -2.27 0.14
CA ASP A 55 8.22 -1.49 -0.71
C ASP A 55 7.20 -0.68 0.10
N MET A 56 6.28 -1.33 0.80
CA MET A 56 5.26 -0.65 1.61
C MET A 56 5.67 -0.68 3.08
N ILE A 57 5.47 0.43 3.79
CA ILE A 57 5.70 0.52 5.24
C ILE A 57 4.48 1.18 5.88
N VAL A 58 3.96 0.56 6.95
CA VAL A 58 2.88 1.12 7.78
C VAL A 58 3.25 0.96 9.24
N GLN A 59 3.26 2.09 9.95
CA GLN A 59 3.41 2.14 11.41
C GLN A 59 2.24 2.94 11.99
N ASN A 60 1.58 2.40 13.00
CA ASN A 60 0.50 3.08 13.69
C ASN A 60 0.89 3.33 15.13
N LEU A 61 0.53 4.51 15.65
CA LEU A 61 0.65 4.79 17.08
C LEU A 61 -0.37 3.96 17.86
N SER A 62 0.08 3.33 18.94
CA SER A 62 -0.80 2.63 19.87
C SER A 62 -1.04 3.45 21.12
N THR A 63 -2.21 3.28 21.73
CA THR A 63 -2.55 3.93 23.00
C THR A 63 -1.80 3.34 24.20
N ASN A 64 -1.14 2.20 24.04
CA ASN A 64 -0.50 1.45 25.14
C ASN A 64 1.03 1.60 25.16
N GLY A 65 1.59 2.58 24.42
CA GLY A 65 3.06 2.76 24.32
C GLY A 65 3.76 1.67 23.49
N THR A 66 3.01 0.87 22.75
CA THR A 66 3.53 -0.10 21.79
C THR A 66 2.91 0.14 20.43
N THR A 67 3.58 -0.28 19.37
CA THR A 67 3.06 -0.21 17.99
C THR A 67 3.28 -1.54 17.27
N ASP A 68 2.53 -1.75 16.21
CA ASP A 68 2.81 -2.79 15.23
C ASP A 68 3.47 -2.13 14.02
N PHE A 69 4.57 -2.71 13.58
CA PHE A 69 5.31 -2.26 12.40
C PHE A 69 5.12 -3.25 11.26
N THR A 70 4.49 -2.81 10.19
CA THR A 70 4.15 -3.66 9.05
C THR A 70 4.86 -3.16 7.80
N PHE A 71 5.47 -4.07 7.04
CA PHE A 71 6.10 -3.73 5.77
C PHE A 71 6.02 -4.90 4.79
N THR A 72 6.32 -4.64 3.52
CA THR A 72 6.42 -5.68 2.49
C THR A 72 7.83 -5.79 1.95
N VAL A 73 8.20 -7.00 1.58
CA VAL A 73 9.42 -7.37 0.89
C VAL A 73 9.08 -8.23 -0.31
N ASN A 74 10.05 -8.46 -1.21
CA ASN A 74 9.87 -9.45 -2.26
C ASN A 74 9.64 -10.85 -1.63
N ARG A 75 8.74 -11.63 -2.22
CA ARG A 75 8.37 -12.96 -1.72
C ARG A 75 9.59 -13.88 -1.56
N THR A 76 10.54 -13.77 -2.50
CA THR A 76 11.80 -14.53 -2.48
C THR A 76 12.70 -14.19 -1.29
N ASP A 77 12.57 -12.99 -0.73
CA ASP A 77 13.36 -12.52 0.41
C ASP A 77 12.68 -12.77 1.76
N MET A 78 11.47 -13.30 1.79
CA MET A 78 10.70 -13.49 3.02
C MET A 78 11.46 -14.30 4.08
N ASP A 79 11.99 -15.46 3.71
CA ASP A 79 12.70 -16.33 4.66
C ASP A 79 13.99 -15.70 5.18
N LYS A 80 14.69 -14.96 4.31
CA LYS A 80 15.88 -14.20 4.69
C LYS A 80 15.52 -13.06 5.64
N THR A 81 14.43 -12.35 5.37
CA THR A 81 13.92 -11.28 6.22
C THR A 81 13.55 -11.81 7.61
N MET A 82 12.83 -12.93 7.67
CA MET A 82 12.45 -13.56 8.94
C MET A 82 13.67 -13.95 9.76
N LYS A 83 14.70 -14.52 9.14
CA LYS A 83 15.96 -14.86 9.85
C LYS A 83 16.67 -13.63 10.40
N VAL A 84 16.75 -12.54 9.65
CA VAL A 84 17.34 -11.29 10.11
C VAL A 84 16.56 -10.74 11.31
N LEU A 85 15.24 -10.70 11.20
CA LEU A 85 14.38 -10.16 12.27
C LEU A 85 14.43 -11.00 13.55
N GLU A 86 14.38 -12.33 13.44
CA GLU A 86 14.41 -13.22 14.61
C GLU A 86 15.78 -13.21 15.30
N ASN A 87 16.89 -13.10 14.56
CA ASN A 87 18.24 -13.19 15.11
C ASN A 87 18.83 -11.85 15.57
N GLU A 88 18.47 -10.74 14.90
CA GLU A 88 19.14 -9.46 15.11
C GLU A 88 18.21 -8.38 15.71
N VAL A 89 16.89 -8.55 15.60
CA VAL A 89 15.94 -7.46 15.87
C VAL A 89 15.02 -7.78 17.03
N LYS A 90 14.41 -8.94 17.04
CA LYS A 90 13.31 -9.30 17.93
C LYS A 90 13.60 -9.05 19.41
N ASP A 91 14.71 -9.60 19.89
CA ASP A 91 15.09 -9.50 21.29
C ASP A 91 15.62 -8.10 21.63
N GLU A 92 16.36 -7.47 20.71
CA GLU A 92 16.92 -6.13 20.90
C GLU A 92 15.83 -5.08 21.11
N ILE A 93 14.73 -5.15 20.34
CA ILE A 93 13.63 -4.18 20.42
C ILE A 93 12.48 -4.63 21.31
N GLY A 94 12.53 -5.84 21.86
CA GLY A 94 11.46 -6.40 22.68
C GLY A 94 10.15 -6.66 21.92
N ALA A 95 10.24 -7.04 20.64
CA ALA A 95 9.06 -7.39 19.86
C ALA A 95 8.38 -8.65 20.41
N LYS A 96 7.05 -8.61 20.51
CA LYS A 96 6.28 -9.75 21.03
C LYS A 96 6.24 -10.89 20.03
N GLU A 97 6.07 -10.57 18.76
CA GLU A 97 5.84 -11.55 17.71
C GLU A 97 6.26 -11.00 16.34
N ILE A 98 6.75 -11.87 15.47
CA ILE A 98 7.00 -11.56 14.07
C ILE A 98 6.19 -12.52 13.21
N LEU A 99 5.38 -11.98 12.31
CA LEU A 99 4.51 -12.73 11.42
C LEU A 99 4.88 -12.46 9.97
N ALA A 100 4.78 -13.47 9.13
CA ALA A 100 4.97 -13.34 7.69
C ALA A 100 3.80 -13.97 6.93
N ASN A 101 3.44 -13.36 5.79
CA ASN A 101 2.44 -13.89 4.88
C ASN A 101 2.87 -13.63 3.44
N ASN A 102 3.04 -14.68 2.65
CA ASN A 102 3.39 -14.62 1.23
C ASN A 102 2.20 -14.88 0.29
N GLU A 103 0.99 -15.09 0.83
CA GLU A 103 -0.24 -15.25 0.05
C GLU A 103 -0.91 -13.90 -0.20
N VAL A 104 -0.11 -12.90 -0.55
CA VAL A 104 -0.57 -11.53 -0.80
C VAL A 104 -0.13 -11.03 -2.17
N VAL A 105 -0.88 -10.06 -2.68
CA VAL A 105 -0.59 -9.38 -3.93
C VAL A 105 -0.87 -7.90 -3.78
N LYS A 106 -0.01 -7.08 -4.36
CA LYS A 106 -0.22 -5.64 -4.46
C LYS A 106 -0.96 -5.31 -5.74
N VAL A 107 -2.08 -4.60 -5.64
CA VAL A 107 -2.85 -4.06 -6.77
C VAL A 107 -2.81 -2.54 -6.68
N SER A 108 -2.49 -1.89 -7.80
CA SER A 108 -2.31 -0.44 -7.88
C SER A 108 -3.13 0.15 -9.01
N LEU A 109 -3.94 1.15 -8.70
CA LEU A 109 -4.42 2.10 -9.70
C LEU A 109 -3.29 3.08 -10.01
N VAL A 110 -3.02 3.28 -11.29
CA VAL A 110 -1.98 4.18 -11.78
C VAL A 110 -2.62 5.28 -12.61
N GLY A 111 -2.22 6.52 -12.37
CA GLY A 111 -2.77 7.65 -13.10
C GLY A 111 -2.10 8.96 -12.70
N VAL A 112 -2.62 10.05 -13.26
CA VAL A 112 -2.18 11.42 -12.95
C VAL A 112 -3.21 12.08 -12.04
N GLY A 113 -2.75 12.92 -11.10
CA GLY A 113 -3.64 13.64 -10.19
C GLY A 113 -4.30 12.78 -9.10
N MET A 114 -3.80 11.57 -8.84
CA MET A 114 -4.40 10.60 -7.91
C MET A 114 -4.57 11.15 -6.50
N ARG A 115 -3.64 11.98 -6.04
CA ARG A 115 -3.66 12.56 -4.69
C ARG A 115 -4.73 13.63 -4.50
N SER A 116 -5.05 14.36 -5.56
CA SER A 116 -6.03 15.47 -5.53
C SER A 116 -7.49 14.97 -5.62
N HIS A 117 -7.70 13.69 -5.88
CA HIS A 117 -9.02 13.12 -6.15
C HIS A 117 -9.40 12.07 -5.10
N ALA A 118 -10.00 12.55 -4.01
CA ALA A 118 -10.50 11.68 -2.92
C ALA A 118 -11.46 10.59 -3.41
N GLY A 119 -12.23 10.86 -4.47
CA GLY A 119 -13.16 9.92 -5.08
C GLY A 119 -12.51 8.67 -5.67
N VAL A 120 -11.26 8.76 -6.19
CA VAL A 120 -10.57 7.61 -6.78
C VAL A 120 -10.31 6.52 -5.75
N ALA A 121 -9.74 6.88 -4.59
CA ALA A 121 -9.49 5.92 -3.52
C ALA A 121 -10.82 5.35 -2.97
N SER A 122 -11.82 6.20 -2.80
CA SER A 122 -13.16 5.81 -2.33
C SER A 122 -13.80 4.78 -3.27
N LEU A 123 -13.80 5.04 -4.56
CA LEU A 123 -14.36 4.11 -5.56
C LEU A 123 -13.59 2.78 -5.59
N MET A 124 -12.25 2.82 -5.52
CA MET A 124 -11.44 1.61 -5.43
C MET A 124 -11.82 0.77 -4.22
N PHE A 125 -11.91 1.38 -3.04
CA PHE A 125 -12.21 0.65 -1.80
C PHE A 125 -13.64 0.13 -1.78
N GLN A 126 -14.62 0.91 -2.27
CA GLN A 126 -16.00 0.48 -2.43
C GLN A 126 -16.11 -0.72 -3.37
N THR A 127 -15.48 -0.66 -4.54
CA THR A 127 -15.46 -1.76 -5.51
C THR A 127 -14.91 -3.05 -4.92
N LEU A 128 -13.82 -2.96 -4.16
CA LEU A 128 -13.24 -4.14 -3.50
C LEU A 128 -14.17 -4.69 -2.42
N ALA A 129 -14.78 -3.81 -1.61
CA ALA A 129 -15.71 -4.21 -0.55
C ALA A 129 -16.97 -4.91 -1.11
N GLU A 130 -17.59 -4.37 -2.17
CA GLU A 130 -18.73 -4.97 -2.85
C GLU A 130 -18.41 -6.35 -3.43
N ASN A 131 -17.14 -6.60 -3.74
CA ASN A 131 -16.65 -7.90 -4.21
C ASN A 131 -16.16 -8.82 -3.07
N ASN A 132 -16.36 -8.45 -1.80
CA ASN A 132 -15.89 -9.18 -0.62
C ASN A 132 -14.36 -9.39 -0.60
N ILE A 133 -13.61 -8.40 -1.05
CA ILE A 133 -12.14 -8.40 -1.06
C ILE A 133 -11.66 -7.51 0.07
N ASN A 134 -11.03 -8.11 1.08
CA ASN A 134 -10.48 -7.39 2.22
C ASN A 134 -9.13 -6.76 1.88
N ILE A 135 -8.96 -5.49 2.26
CA ILE A 135 -7.71 -4.75 2.11
C ILE A 135 -6.86 -4.93 3.37
N GLN A 136 -5.61 -5.33 3.21
CA GLN A 136 -4.68 -5.56 4.32
C GLN A 136 -3.73 -4.39 4.57
N MET A 137 -3.34 -3.66 3.53
CA MET A 137 -2.51 -2.45 3.59
C MET A 137 -2.94 -1.49 2.49
N ILE A 138 -2.71 -0.21 2.70
CA ILE A 138 -2.97 0.85 1.73
C ILE A 138 -1.73 1.75 1.66
N SER A 139 -1.37 2.15 0.46
CA SER A 139 -0.35 3.16 0.20
C SER A 139 -0.80 4.08 -0.93
N THR A 140 -0.57 5.37 -0.78
CA THR A 140 -0.94 6.37 -1.78
C THR A 140 0.26 7.24 -2.14
N SER A 141 0.35 7.59 -3.40
CA SER A 141 1.30 8.55 -3.93
C SER A 141 0.61 9.50 -4.91
N GLU A 142 1.34 10.42 -5.53
CA GLU A 142 0.78 11.35 -6.52
C GLU A 142 0.25 10.66 -7.77
N ILE A 143 0.79 9.48 -8.10
CA ILE A 143 0.47 8.74 -9.33
C ILE A 143 -0.12 7.35 -9.09
N LYS A 144 -0.24 6.90 -7.82
CA LYS A 144 -0.73 5.56 -7.49
C LYS A 144 -1.57 5.54 -6.23
N VAL A 145 -2.62 4.72 -6.24
CA VAL A 145 -3.27 4.18 -5.04
C VAL A 145 -3.06 2.68 -5.06
N SER A 146 -2.37 2.17 -4.06
CA SER A 146 -2.00 0.75 -3.97
C SER A 146 -2.65 0.10 -2.76
N VAL A 147 -3.13 -1.13 -2.93
CA VAL A 147 -3.65 -1.97 -1.86
C VAL A 147 -2.97 -3.32 -1.86
N LEU A 148 -2.79 -3.88 -0.68
CA LEU A 148 -2.38 -5.27 -0.50
C LEU A 148 -3.62 -6.10 -0.18
N ILE A 149 -3.85 -7.16 -0.94
CA ILE A 149 -4.97 -8.08 -0.78
C ILE A 149 -4.48 -9.53 -0.76
N GLN A 150 -5.34 -10.48 -0.41
CA GLN A 150 -5.01 -11.90 -0.59
C GLN A 150 -4.88 -12.25 -2.07
N GLU A 151 -3.86 -13.03 -2.42
CA GLU A 151 -3.52 -13.36 -3.81
C GLU A 151 -4.67 -14.08 -4.55
N GLN A 152 -5.43 -14.91 -3.85
CA GLN A 152 -6.59 -15.62 -4.42
C GLN A 152 -7.66 -14.68 -5.01
N HIS A 153 -7.69 -13.42 -4.60
CA HIS A 153 -8.66 -12.43 -5.09
C HIS A 153 -8.15 -11.58 -6.24
N LEU A 154 -6.92 -11.79 -6.72
CA LEU A 154 -6.28 -10.92 -7.73
C LEU A 154 -7.13 -10.76 -8.99
N GLU A 155 -7.55 -11.87 -9.61
CA GLU A 155 -8.30 -11.81 -10.88
C GLU A 155 -9.63 -11.08 -10.72
N LYS A 156 -10.33 -11.36 -9.60
CA LYS A 156 -11.59 -10.69 -9.29
C LYS A 156 -11.38 -9.20 -9.04
N ALA A 157 -10.35 -8.84 -8.29
CA ALA A 157 -10.01 -7.44 -8.02
C ALA A 157 -9.70 -6.67 -9.30
N VAL A 158 -8.80 -7.18 -10.13
CA VAL A 158 -8.41 -6.51 -11.38
C VAL A 158 -9.63 -6.33 -12.29
N LYS A 159 -10.44 -7.37 -12.47
CA LYS A 159 -11.63 -7.32 -13.33
C LYS A 159 -12.66 -6.30 -12.83
N SER A 160 -12.99 -6.33 -11.55
CA SER A 160 -13.98 -5.40 -10.98
C SER A 160 -13.50 -3.95 -11.01
N LEU A 161 -12.21 -3.71 -10.77
CA LEU A 161 -11.63 -2.39 -10.87
C LEU A 161 -11.57 -1.88 -12.31
N HIS A 162 -11.23 -2.73 -13.29
CA HIS A 162 -11.28 -2.35 -14.70
C HIS A 162 -12.68 -1.85 -15.09
N THR A 163 -13.71 -2.57 -14.70
CA THR A 163 -15.10 -2.18 -14.97
C THR A 163 -15.48 -0.88 -14.24
N ALA A 164 -15.14 -0.78 -12.94
CA ALA A 164 -15.50 0.39 -12.13
C ALA A 164 -14.84 1.68 -12.62
N PHE A 165 -13.62 1.60 -13.16
CA PHE A 165 -12.89 2.74 -13.70
C PHE A 165 -13.02 2.90 -15.21
N GLY A 166 -13.90 2.12 -15.86
CA GLY A 166 -14.19 2.24 -17.30
C GLY A 166 -13.02 1.90 -18.23
N LEU A 167 -12.05 1.12 -17.73
CA LEU A 167 -10.86 0.73 -18.49
C LEU A 167 -11.14 -0.37 -19.52
N ASP A 168 -12.33 -0.94 -19.51
CA ASP A 168 -12.80 -1.95 -20.48
C ASP A 168 -13.25 -1.33 -21.81
N ARG A 169 -13.29 0.01 -21.91
CA ARG A 169 -13.74 0.72 -23.12
C ARG A 169 -12.56 0.96 -24.05
N GLU A 170 -12.70 0.60 -25.31
CA GLU A 170 -11.66 0.77 -26.35
C GLU A 170 -11.36 2.24 -26.72
N ASP A 171 -12.14 3.20 -26.23
CA ASP A 171 -11.94 4.62 -26.49
C ASP A 171 -11.06 5.22 -25.38
N GLY A 172 -9.86 5.66 -25.76
CA GLY A 172 -8.77 6.12 -24.89
C GLY A 172 -9.02 7.41 -24.08
N ASP A 173 -10.25 7.65 -23.63
CA ASP A 173 -10.62 8.75 -22.73
C ASP A 173 -11.26 8.17 -21.45
N SER A 174 -10.44 7.67 -20.54
CA SER A 174 -10.87 7.20 -19.23
C SER A 174 -10.94 8.36 -18.23
N THR A 175 -11.60 9.42 -18.62
CA THR A 175 -11.94 10.54 -17.75
C THR A 175 -13.14 10.15 -16.90
N ILE A 176 -12.96 10.06 -15.58
CA ILE A 176 -14.09 9.84 -14.66
C ILE A 176 -14.78 11.19 -14.48
N ALA A 177 -15.89 11.40 -15.20
CA ALA A 177 -16.75 12.55 -15.02
C ALA A 177 -17.67 12.31 -13.81
N GLY A 178 -17.57 13.15 -12.79
CA GLY A 178 -18.61 13.26 -11.75
C GLY A 178 -18.38 12.50 -10.45
N LEU A 179 -17.18 12.55 -9.88
CA LEU A 179 -16.94 12.25 -8.47
C LEU A 179 -16.62 13.53 -7.68
#